data_6900fd1a2a51234dc8f94c7f9840686b
#
_entry.id   6900fd1a2a51234dc8f94c7f9840686b
#
_cell.length_a   1.000
_cell.length_b   1.000
_cell.length_c   1.000
_cell.angle_alpha   90.00
_cell.angle_beta   90.00
_cell.angle_gamma   90.00
#
_symmetry.space_group_name_H-M   'P 1'
#
loop_
_entity.id
_entity.type
_entity.pdbx_description
1 polymer ?
#
loop_
_entity_poly.entity_id
_entity_poly.type
_entity_poly.pdbx_seq_one_letter_code
_entity_poly.pdbx_strand_id
1 'polypeptide(L)'
;MPVRRGAGLALAFVLVLAGMVASGAEAASRKSRASTPRVAASIVVDMNTGSILHAEAAETPRYPASLTKMMTLYVLFGYLRAGKITPDTELVVTPHAASQAPTKLGLKTGAKIKVSDAAKALVTQSANDAAATIAENLGGSEENFARVMTDTGRRIGMTKTVFRNASGLPNEEQITTARDMAILAAHLIHDYPQYYNVFETKYFTFKGRKYRNHNKLLFGYKGTDGIKTGYTRASGFNLAASVHRGNKHLLAVVLGG
;
A
#
# COMPACT_ATOMS: atom_id res chain seq x y z
N MET A 1 20.21 -95.52 -12.23
CA MET A 1 19.11 -96.43 -12.72
C MET A 1 17.78 -95.79 -12.41
N PRO A 2 16.83 -95.98 -13.19
CA PRO A 2 16.51 -95.30 -14.48
C PRO A 2 15.13 -94.62 -14.42
N VAL A 3 14.84 -93.97 -15.43
CA VAL A 3 13.78 -94.06 -16.47
C VAL A 3 12.74 -92.96 -16.39
N ARG A 4 12.76 -92.06 -17.32
CA ARG A 4 12.07 -91.88 -18.62
C ARG A 4 10.56 -91.58 -18.58
N ARG A 5 10.29 -90.59 -19.43
CA ARG A 5 9.11 -90.42 -20.31
C ARG A 5 8.07 -89.50 -19.73
N GLY A 6 7.51 -88.61 -20.44
CA GLY A 6 7.45 -88.27 -21.85
C GLY A 6 6.36 -87.27 -22.12
N ALA A 7 6.62 -86.51 -23.12
CA ALA A 7 5.75 -85.85 -24.10
C ALA A 7 4.30 -85.52 -23.77
N GLY A 8 3.93 -84.36 -24.19
CA GLY A 8 2.56 -83.90 -24.38
C GLY A 8 2.48 -82.50 -24.82
N LEU A 9 2.62 -82.28 -26.14
CA LEU A 9 2.34 -81.04 -26.86
C LEU A 9 0.84 -80.79 -26.80
N ALA A 10 0.42 -79.66 -26.32
CA ALA A 10 -0.89 -79.10 -26.67
C ALA A 10 -0.78 -77.61 -26.80
N LEU A 11 -0.80 -77.17 -28.04
CA LEU A 11 -0.84 -75.79 -28.51
C LEU A 11 -2.26 -75.27 -28.24
N ALA A 12 -2.42 -74.40 -27.29
CA ALA A 12 -3.66 -73.65 -27.13
C ALA A 12 -3.39 -72.12 -27.38
N PHE A 13 -3.81 -71.74 -28.55
CA PHE A 13 -3.85 -70.33 -28.93
C PHE A 13 -4.93 -69.64 -28.08
N VAL A 14 -4.55 -68.90 -27.09
CA VAL A 14 -5.44 -67.98 -26.40
C VAL A 14 -5.17 -66.61 -26.92
N LEU A 15 -6.08 -66.10 -27.76
CA LEU A 15 -6.18 -64.71 -28.18
C LEU A 15 -6.50 -63.89 -26.93
N VAL A 16 -5.48 -63.22 -26.38
CA VAL A 16 -5.68 -62.17 -25.39
C VAL A 16 -5.96 -60.86 -26.17
N LEU A 17 -7.23 -60.52 -26.27
CA LEU A 17 -7.62 -59.13 -26.63
C LEU A 17 -7.08 -58.21 -25.55
N ALA A 18 -5.97 -57.55 -25.85
CA ALA A 18 -5.49 -56.43 -25.06
C ALA A 18 -6.44 -55.26 -25.29
N GLY A 19 -7.40 -55.10 -24.39
CA GLY A 19 -8.19 -53.91 -24.26
C GLY A 19 -7.25 -52.73 -23.94
N MET A 20 -7.01 -51.87 -24.92
CA MET A 20 -6.41 -50.54 -24.68
C MET A 20 -7.42 -49.72 -23.87
N VAL A 21 -7.23 -49.74 -22.56
CA VAL A 21 -7.82 -48.70 -21.70
C VAL A 21 -7.10 -47.39 -22.04
N ALA A 22 -7.69 -46.62 -22.94
CA ALA A 22 -7.28 -45.24 -23.15
C ALA A 22 -7.52 -44.51 -21.82
N SER A 23 -6.46 -44.33 -21.04
CA SER A 23 -6.42 -43.39 -19.95
C SER A 23 -6.61 -42.00 -20.56
N GLY A 24 -7.87 -41.56 -20.63
CA GLY A 24 -8.20 -40.17 -20.89
C GLY A 24 -7.59 -39.33 -19.77
N ALA A 25 -6.39 -38.82 -20.02
CA ALA A 25 -5.87 -37.71 -19.26
C ALA A 25 -6.84 -36.55 -19.48
N GLU A 26 -7.76 -36.39 -18.57
CA GLU A 26 -8.49 -35.12 -18.43
C GLU A 26 -7.45 -34.02 -18.18
N ALA A 27 -7.00 -33.44 -19.28
CA ALA A 27 -6.36 -32.15 -19.25
C ALA A 27 -7.39 -31.19 -18.67
N ALA A 28 -7.36 -31.01 -17.35
CA ALA A 28 -8.09 -29.98 -16.65
C ALA A 28 -7.65 -28.66 -17.29
N SER A 29 -8.42 -28.21 -18.26
CA SER A 29 -8.34 -26.88 -18.83
C SER A 29 -8.44 -25.89 -17.66
N ARG A 30 -7.29 -25.47 -17.14
CA ARG A 30 -7.19 -24.25 -16.36
C ARG A 30 -7.66 -23.13 -17.27
N LYS A 31 -8.96 -22.91 -17.32
CA LYS A 31 -9.51 -21.65 -17.81
C LYS A 31 -8.80 -20.57 -17.01
N SER A 32 -7.79 -19.95 -17.61
CA SER A 32 -7.28 -18.66 -17.20
C SER A 32 -8.53 -17.79 -17.04
N ARG A 33 -8.93 -17.53 -15.80
CA ARG A 33 -9.88 -16.47 -15.52
C ARG A 33 -9.23 -15.22 -16.07
N ALA A 34 -9.60 -14.83 -17.28
CA ALA A 34 -9.30 -13.53 -17.80
C ALA A 34 -9.78 -12.56 -16.70
N SER A 35 -8.82 -11.96 -15.99
CA SER A 35 -9.14 -10.93 -15.02
C SER A 35 -9.82 -9.83 -15.83
N THR A 36 -11.10 -9.61 -15.59
CA THR A 36 -11.79 -8.42 -16.09
C THR A 36 -10.86 -7.24 -15.81
N PRO A 37 -10.55 -6.39 -16.81
CA PRO A 37 -9.69 -5.24 -16.58
C PRO A 37 -10.21 -4.50 -15.34
N ARG A 38 -9.38 -4.40 -14.32
CA ARG A 38 -9.75 -3.72 -13.09
C ARG A 38 -9.85 -2.25 -13.44
N VAL A 39 -11.07 -1.73 -13.58
CA VAL A 39 -11.27 -0.30 -13.81
C VAL A 39 -10.62 0.43 -12.64
N ALA A 40 -9.62 1.27 -12.93
CA ALA A 40 -8.99 2.08 -11.91
C ALA A 40 -10.03 3.02 -11.30
N ALA A 41 -10.00 3.17 -9.99
CA ALA A 41 -10.83 4.19 -9.34
C ALA A 41 -10.07 5.51 -9.37
N SER A 42 -10.68 6.59 -9.87
CA SER A 42 -10.02 7.88 -9.99
C SER A 42 -10.93 9.06 -9.65
N ILE A 43 -10.31 10.14 -9.20
CA ILE A 43 -10.95 11.42 -8.96
C ILE A 43 -9.97 12.56 -9.19
N VAL A 44 -10.44 13.66 -9.77
CA VAL A 44 -9.71 14.92 -9.90
C VAL A 44 -10.56 16.05 -9.34
N VAL A 45 -9.96 16.85 -8.47
CA VAL A 45 -10.61 17.96 -7.78
C VAL A 45 -9.85 19.26 -8.05
N ASP A 46 -10.58 20.31 -8.37
CA ASP A 46 -10.06 21.69 -8.34
C ASP A 46 -10.05 22.17 -6.89
N MET A 47 -8.88 22.34 -6.32
CA MET A 47 -8.71 22.72 -4.92
C MET A 47 -9.10 24.17 -4.62
N ASN A 48 -9.21 25.03 -5.64
CA ASN A 48 -9.64 26.42 -5.45
C ASN A 48 -11.16 26.53 -5.28
N THR A 49 -11.92 25.64 -5.95
CA THR A 49 -13.38 25.69 -5.97
C THR A 49 -14.04 24.52 -5.24
N GLY A 50 -13.28 23.44 -4.95
CA GLY A 50 -13.81 22.18 -4.45
C GLY A 50 -14.56 21.35 -5.52
N SER A 51 -14.57 21.82 -6.77
CA SER A 51 -15.32 21.15 -7.85
C SER A 51 -14.62 19.85 -8.27
N ILE A 52 -15.43 18.79 -8.44
CA ILE A 52 -14.94 17.53 -9.00
C ILE A 52 -14.91 17.67 -10.52
N LEU A 53 -13.70 17.60 -11.10
CA LEU A 53 -13.48 17.73 -12.54
C LEU A 53 -13.58 16.37 -13.25
N HIS A 54 -13.29 15.29 -12.53
CA HIS A 54 -13.39 13.91 -13.01
C HIS A 54 -13.64 12.97 -11.85
N ALA A 55 -14.48 11.95 -12.07
CA ALA A 55 -14.66 10.84 -11.13
C ALA A 55 -15.04 9.59 -11.89
N GLU A 56 -14.29 8.51 -11.70
CA GLU A 56 -14.58 7.18 -12.24
C GLU A 56 -14.42 6.16 -11.13
N ALA A 57 -15.46 5.36 -10.87
CA ALA A 57 -15.49 4.38 -9.79
C ALA A 57 -14.98 4.94 -8.43
N ALA A 58 -15.10 6.26 -8.20
CA ALA A 58 -14.46 6.98 -7.10
C ALA A 58 -14.93 6.52 -5.72
N GLU A 59 -16.11 5.92 -5.62
CA GLU A 59 -16.70 5.38 -4.40
C GLU A 59 -16.48 3.87 -4.21
N THR A 60 -15.85 3.22 -5.19
CA THR A 60 -15.62 1.77 -5.14
C THR A 60 -14.51 1.43 -4.17
N PRO A 61 -14.72 0.48 -3.23
CA PRO A 61 -13.70 0.07 -2.28
C PRO A 61 -12.43 -0.43 -2.97
N ARG A 62 -11.28 0.02 -2.46
CA ARG A 62 -9.93 -0.34 -2.93
C ARG A 62 -8.99 -0.47 -1.73
N TYR A 63 -7.89 -1.18 -1.92
CA TYR A 63 -6.81 -1.23 -0.94
C TYR A 63 -5.93 0.02 -1.08
N PRO A 64 -5.70 0.78 0.01
CA PRO A 64 -4.94 2.03 -0.05
C PRO A 64 -3.45 1.82 -0.31
N ALA A 65 -2.90 0.63 0.01
CA ALA A 65 -1.45 0.43 0.06
C ALA A 65 -0.77 1.57 0.84
N SER A 66 0.41 2.02 0.41
CA SER A 66 1.15 3.07 1.12
C SER A 66 0.53 4.48 1.09
N LEU A 67 -0.61 4.68 0.41
CA LEU A 67 -1.37 5.92 0.62
C LEU A 67 -1.88 6.03 2.07
N THR A 68 -2.02 4.93 2.80
CA THR A 68 -2.28 4.88 4.24
C THR A 68 -1.39 5.82 5.04
N LYS A 69 -0.11 5.96 4.64
CA LYS A 69 0.86 6.84 5.32
C LYS A 69 0.48 8.32 5.26
N MET A 70 -0.42 8.71 4.36
CA MET A 70 -0.99 10.07 4.36
C MET A 70 -1.80 10.31 5.65
N MET A 71 -2.60 9.34 6.10
CA MET A 71 -3.32 9.43 7.38
C MET A 71 -2.38 9.34 8.58
N THR A 72 -1.34 8.51 8.51
CA THR A 72 -0.30 8.47 9.56
C THR A 72 0.34 9.84 9.75
N LEU A 73 0.67 10.53 8.65
CA LEU A 73 1.21 11.89 8.69
C LEU A 73 0.15 12.92 9.14
N TYR A 74 -1.10 12.77 8.73
CA TYR A 74 -2.17 13.67 9.16
C TYR A 74 -2.35 13.64 10.69
N VAL A 75 -2.36 12.45 11.29
CA VAL A 75 -2.43 12.29 12.75
C VAL A 75 -1.16 12.84 13.41
N LEU A 76 0.03 12.53 12.87
CA LEU A 76 1.32 13.07 13.36
C LEU A 76 1.33 14.61 13.37
N PHE A 77 0.84 15.24 12.30
CA PHE A 77 0.75 16.70 12.20
C PHE A 77 -0.24 17.29 13.21
N GLY A 78 -1.29 16.55 13.55
CA GLY A 78 -2.18 16.91 14.64
C GLY A 78 -1.47 17.00 15.99
N TYR A 79 -0.60 16.04 16.29
CA TYR A 79 0.22 16.06 17.54
C TYR A 79 1.24 17.21 17.52
N LEU A 80 1.89 17.48 16.37
CA LEU A 80 2.79 18.61 16.22
C LEU A 80 2.07 19.96 16.39
N ARG A 81 0.90 20.14 15.76
CA ARG A 81 0.09 21.36 15.88
C ARG A 81 -0.39 21.60 17.31
N ALA A 82 -0.71 20.52 18.01
CA ALA A 82 -1.13 20.61 19.41
C ALA A 82 0.03 20.81 20.41
N GLY A 83 1.28 20.91 19.93
CA GLY A 83 2.47 21.05 20.76
C GLY A 83 2.79 19.84 21.65
N LYS A 84 2.15 18.69 21.39
CA LYS A 84 2.39 17.45 22.17
C LYS A 84 3.74 16.82 21.85
N ILE A 85 4.25 17.05 20.68
CA ILE A 85 5.58 16.67 20.20
C ILE A 85 6.17 17.80 19.34
N THR A 86 7.47 17.75 19.11
CA THR A 86 8.20 18.67 18.23
C THR A 86 8.85 17.90 17.09
N PRO A 87 9.32 18.57 16.02
CA PRO A 87 10.09 17.91 14.95
C PRO A 87 11.35 17.17 15.45
N ASP A 88 11.92 17.62 16.58
CA ASP A 88 13.11 17.04 17.20
C ASP A 88 12.80 15.96 18.24
N THR A 89 11.53 15.74 18.59
CA THR A 89 11.13 14.66 19.49
C THR A 89 11.64 13.32 18.94
N GLU A 90 12.30 12.54 19.80
CA GLU A 90 12.82 11.22 19.45
C GLU A 90 11.76 10.14 19.72
N LEU A 91 11.47 9.36 18.68
CA LEU A 91 10.59 8.19 18.74
C LEU A 91 11.44 6.93 18.93
N VAL A 92 11.04 6.06 19.84
CA VAL A 92 11.74 4.80 20.14
C VAL A 92 11.22 3.70 19.19
N VAL A 93 12.15 3.00 18.57
CA VAL A 93 11.85 1.88 17.67
C VAL A 93 11.62 0.61 18.49
N THR A 94 10.43 0.05 18.41
CA THR A 94 10.06 -1.20 19.09
C THR A 94 10.53 -2.43 18.29
N PRO A 95 10.50 -3.64 18.85
CA PRO A 95 10.72 -4.88 18.11
C PRO A 95 9.72 -5.05 16.96
N HIS A 96 8.45 -4.70 17.17
CA HIS A 96 7.41 -4.76 16.13
C HIS A 96 7.73 -3.81 14.97
N ALA A 97 8.03 -2.55 15.24
CA ALA A 97 8.41 -1.58 14.21
C ALA A 97 9.65 -2.01 13.42
N ALA A 98 10.70 -2.52 14.09
CA ALA A 98 11.92 -3.01 13.44
C ALA A 98 11.66 -4.22 12.53
N SER A 99 10.69 -5.08 12.88
CA SER A 99 10.34 -6.30 12.13
C SER A 99 9.55 -6.05 10.86
N GLN A 100 9.03 -4.82 10.65
CA GLN A 100 8.17 -4.49 9.52
C GLN A 100 8.75 -4.92 8.16
N ALA A 101 7.88 -5.43 7.29
CA ALA A 101 8.24 -5.80 5.92
C ALA A 101 8.72 -4.58 5.10
N PRO A 102 9.56 -4.74 4.09
CA PRO A 102 9.96 -3.66 3.18
C PRO A 102 8.74 -3.01 2.47
N THR A 103 8.86 -1.71 2.08
CA THR A 103 10.07 -0.84 2.14
C THR A 103 10.28 -0.28 3.55
N LYS A 104 11.52 -0.10 3.94
CA LYS A 104 11.88 0.37 5.29
C LYS A 104 13.26 1.05 5.31
N LEU A 105 13.56 1.79 6.37
CA LEU A 105 14.90 2.33 6.62
C LEU A 105 15.86 1.27 7.17
N GLY A 106 15.35 0.22 7.78
CA GLY A 106 16.13 -0.79 8.52
C GLY A 106 16.46 -0.32 9.94
N LEU A 107 15.48 0.30 10.59
CA LEU A 107 15.61 0.73 11.98
C LEU A 107 15.79 -0.48 12.90
N LYS A 108 16.67 -0.33 13.91
CA LYS A 108 16.94 -1.39 14.88
C LYS A 108 16.13 -1.15 16.15
N THR A 109 15.68 -2.22 16.79
CA THR A 109 15.03 -2.17 18.11
C THR A 109 15.86 -1.35 19.12
N GLY A 110 15.19 -0.49 19.87
CA GLY A 110 15.78 0.42 20.83
C GLY A 110 16.48 1.65 20.23
N ALA A 111 16.65 1.70 18.91
CA ALA A 111 17.12 2.91 18.25
C ALA A 111 16.08 4.03 18.33
N LYS A 112 16.55 5.26 18.14
CA LYS A 112 15.70 6.44 18.12
C LYS A 112 15.72 7.10 16.75
N ILE A 113 14.58 7.68 16.35
CA ILE A 113 14.45 8.47 15.13
C ILE A 113 13.66 9.75 15.47
N LYS A 114 14.13 10.90 14.96
CA LYS A 114 13.41 12.16 15.12
C LYS A 114 12.10 12.14 14.33
N VAL A 115 11.08 12.81 14.85
CA VAL A 115 9.78 13.00 14.17
C VAL A 115 9.97 13.55 12.75
N SER A 116 10.83 14.56 12.57
CA SER A 116 11.14 15.13 11.26
C SER A 116 11.75 14.12 10.28
N ASP A 117 12.64 13.26 10.75
CA ASP A 117 13.25 12.21 9.92
C ASP A 117 12.25 11.08 9.60
N ALA A 118 11.43 10.68 10.57
CA ALA A 118 10.37 9.71 10.37
C ALA A 118 9.37 10.19 9.31
N ALA A 119 8.93 11.46 9.37
CA ALA A 119 8.04 12.05 8.37
C ALA A 119 8.68 12.03 6.96
N LYS A 120 9.95 12.46 6.83
CA LYS A 120 10.69 12.39 5.55
C LYS A 120 10.84 10.97 5.05
N ALA A 121 11.08 10.00 5.93
CA ALA A 121 11.16 8.59 5.56
C ALA A 121 9.84 8.04 5.00
N LEU A 122 8.70 8.47 5.56
CA LEU A 122 7.37 8.07 5.05
C LEU A 122 7.14 8.57 3.63
N VAL A 123 7.50 9.81 3.32
CA VAL A 123 7.21 10.41 2.00
C VAL A 123 8.21 9.98 0.93
N THR A 124 9.48 9.78 1.27
CA THR A 124 10.53 9.44 0.29
C THR A 124 10.66 7.93 0.08
N GLN A 125 11.00 7.19 1.14
CA GLN A 125 11.25 5.73 1.11
C GLN A 125 9.97 4.94 1.30
N SER A 126 8.87 5.59 1.70
CA SER A 126 7.66 4.87 2.11
C SER A 126 7.90 3.88 3.25
N ALA A 127 8.76 4.24 4.21
CA ALA A 127 9.31 3.38 5.24
C ALA A 127 8.24 2.82 6.19
N ASN A 128 8.03 1.50 6.20
CA ASN A 128 7.03 0.83 7.03
C ASN A 128 7.45 0.81 8.49
N ASP A 129 8.74 0.59 8.78
CA ASP A 129 9.30 0.64 10.12
C ASP A 129 9.15 2.02 10.77
N ALA A 130 9.36 3.09 10.02
CA ALA A 130 9.13 4.45 10.52
C ALA A 130 7.64 4.73 10.75
N ALA A 131 6.73 4.20 9.92
CA ALA A 131 5.28 4.33 10.12
C ALA A 131 4.81 3.63 11.40
N ALA A 132 5.23 2.38 11.61
CA ALA A 132 4.94 1.63 12.85
C ALA A 132 5.57 2.32 14.07
N THR A 133 6.80 2.86 13.95
CA THR A 133 7.43 3.62 15.04
C THR A 133 6.60 4.85 15.43
N ILE A 134 6.09 5.63 14.46
CA ILE A 134 5.18 6.74 14.74
C ILE A 134 3.93 6.23 15.45
N ALA A 135 3.31 5.17 14.92
CA ALA A 135 2.06 4.63 15.43
C ALA A 135 2.18 4.19 16.90
N GLU A 136 3.21 3.44 17.24
CA GLU A 136 3.38 2.91 18.60
C GLU A 136 3.77 3.98 19.61
N ASN A 137 4.57 4.97 19.21
CA ASN A 137 4.91 6.08 20.12
C ASN A 137 3.72 7.03 20.38
N LEU A 138 2.83 7.22 19.42
CA LEU A 138 1.69 8.12 19.56
C LEU A 138 0.41 7.42 20.03
N GLY A 139 0.24 6.15 19.67
CA GLY A 139 -0.95 5.37 19.97
C GLY A 139 -0.76 4.33 21.09
N GLY A 140 0.46 4.11 21.55
CA GLY A 140 0.82 3.02 22.47
C GLY A 140 0.91 1.65 21.78
N SER A 141 0.14 1.43 20.69
CA SER A 141 0.25 0.29 19.79
C SER A 141 -0.16 0.68 18.38
N GLU A 142 0.31 -0.06 17.36
CA GLU A 142 -0.09 0.20 15.97
C GLU A 142 -1.60 -0.03 15.77
N GLU A 143 -2.16 -1.03 16.43
CA GLU A 143 -3.61 -1.31 16.38
C GLU A 143 -4.44 -0.14 16.95
N ASN A 144 -4.07 0.37 18.13
CA ASN A 144 -4.74 1.52 18.71
C ASN A 144 -4.60 2.77 17.83
N PHE A 145 -3.41 2.99 17.27
CA PHE A 145 -3.19 4.08 16.33
C PHE A 145 -4.04 3.95 15.05
N ALA A 146 -4.22 2.74 14.53
CA ALA A 146 -5.09 2.49 13.38
C ALA A 146 -6.57 2.81 13.69
N ARG A 147 -7.02 2.58 14.94
CA ARG A 147 -8.35 3.06 15.40
C ARG A 147 -8.41 4.59 15.37
N VAL A 148 -7.39 5.26 15.93
CA VAL A 148 -7.29 6.74 15.88
C VAL A 148 -7.30 7.25 14.43
N MET A 149 -6.59 6.59 13.51
CA MET A 149 -6.60 6.93 12.08
C MET A 149 -8.00 6.81 11.49
N THR A 150 -8.72 5.73 11.79
CA THR A 150 -10.08 5.49 11.29
C THR A 150 -11.05 6.53 11.83
N ASP A 151 -11.02 6.80 13.14
CA ASP A 151 -11.87 7.80 13.77
C ASP A 151 -11.56 9.21 13.27
N THR A 152 -10.29 9.50 13.03
CA THR A 152 -9.87 10.77 12.42
C THR A 152 -10.40 10.88 11.00
N GLY A 153 -10.32 9.80 10.22
CA GLY A 153 -10.91 9.72 8.89
C GLY A 153 -12.42 10.03 8.91
N ARG A 154 -13.16 9.43 9.83
CA ARG A 154 -14.61 9.71 9.98
C ARG A 154 -14.88 11.20 10.27
N ARG A 155 -14.08 11.82 11.16
CA ARG A 155 -14.25 13.24 11.49
C ARG A 155 -14.02 14.19 10.33
N ILE A 156 -13.13 13.83 9.40
CA ILE A 156 -12.85 14.64 8.20
C ILE A 156 -13.69 14.21 6.97
N GLY A 157 -14.64 13.29 7.13
CA GLY A 157 -15.58 12.91 6.06
C GLY A 157 -15.19 11.69 5.23
N MET A 158 -14.16 10.92 5.62
CA MET A 158 -13.81 9.63 4.97
C MET A 158 -14.76 8.53 5.45
N THR A 159 -15.95 8.46 4.86
CA THR A 159 -17.03 7.60 5.36
C THR A 159 -16.86 6.12 5.05
N LYS A 160 -16.02 5.77 4.07
CA LYS A 160 -15.84 4.39 3.59
C LYS A 160 -14.45 3.81 3.86
N THR A 161 -13.60 4.54 4.59
CA THR A 161 -12.23 4.11 4.86
C THR A 161 -12.10 3.48 6.24
N VAL A 162 -11.38 2.37 6.30
CA VAL A 162 -10.96 1.69 7.53
C VAL A 162 -9.46 1.46 7.47
N PHE A 163 -8.75 1.88 8.51
CA PHE A 163 -7.32 1.61 8.68
C PHE A 163 -7.12 0.47 9.67
N ARG A 164 -6.14 -0.40 9.42
CA ARG A 164 -5.75 -1.54 10.26
C ARG A 164 -4.27 -1.52 10.66
N ASN A 165 -3.48 -0.71 9.97
CA ASN A 165 -2.08 -0.44 10.30
C ASN A 165 -1.69 0.95 9.81
N ALA A 166 -0.50 1.41 10.21
CA ALA A 166 0.00 2.75 9.88
C ALA A 166 0.75 2.81 8.54
N SER A 167 1.08 1.66 7.97
CA SER A 167 2.01 1.56 6.84
C SER A 167 1.32 1.32 5.49
N GLY A 168 0.14 0.71 5.49
CA GLY A 168 -0.53 0.22 4.28
C GLY A 168 -0.06 -1.15 3.83
N LEU A 169 0.60 -1.91 4.70
CA LEU A 169 0.86 -3.33 4.48
C LEU A 169 -0.47 -4.09 4.31
N PRO A 170 -0.47 -5.21 3.58
CA PRO A 170 -1.68 -5.94 3.27
C PRO A 170 -2.49 -6.32 4.51
N ASN A 171 -3.77 -5.98 4.46
CA ASN A 171 -4.80 -6.39 5.40
C ASN A 171 -6.14 -6.31 4.64
N GLU A 172 -6.93 -7.39 4.66
CA GLU A 172 -8.16 -7.48 3.87
C GLU A 172 -9.24 -6.50 4.31
N GLU A 173 -9.22 -6.10 5.59
CA GLU A 173 -10.18 -5.15 6.15
C GLU A 173 -9.73 -3.69 5.99
N GLN A 174 -8.50 -3.45 5.53
CA GLN A 174 -8.00 -2.10 5.30
C GLN A 174 -8.41 -1.62 3.91
N ILE A 175 -9.50 -0.89 3.87
CA ILE A 175 -10.13 -0.40 2.62
C ILE A 175 -10.25 1.11 2.61
N THR A 176 -10.33 1.67 1.41
CA THR A 176 -10.55 3.10 1.14
C THR A 176 -11.29 3.28 -0.19
N THR A 177 -11.56 4.53 -0.57
CA THR A 177 -12.05 4.92 -1.88
C THR A 177 -11.21 6.07 -2.44
N ALA A 178 -11.26 6.30 -3.76
CA ALA A 178 -10.54 7.43 -4.36
C ALA A 178 -11.08 8.77 -3.81
N ARG A 179 -12.39 8.86 -3.55
CA ARG A 179 -13.00 10.04 -2.92
C ARG A 179 -12.47 10.28 -1.51
N ASP A 180 -12.46 9.25 -0.65
CA ASP A 180 -11.97 9.40 0.72
C ASP A 180 -10.50 9.82 0.76
N MET A 181 -9.66 9.26 -0.15
CA MET A 181 -8.27 9.66 -0.25
C MET A 181 -8.09 11.09 -0.76
N ALA A 182 -8.99 11.57 -1.63
CA ALA A 182 -9.00 12.96 -2.05
C ALA A 182 -9.42 13.90 -0.91
N ILE A 183 -10.38 13.51 -0.09
CA ILE A 183 -10.77 14.24 1.14
C ILE A 183 -9.56 14.35 2.08
N LEU A 184 -8.87 13.25 2.36
CA LEU A 184 -7.67 13.26 3.21
C LEU A 184 -6.57 14.16 2.65
N ALA A 185 -6.33 14.11 1.34
CA ALA A 185 -5.33 14.93 0.68
C ALA A 185 -5.68 16.43 0.76
N ALA A 186 -6.94 16.79 0.55
CA ALA A 186 -7.41 18.16 0.70
C ALA A 186 -7.22 18.67 2.13
N HIS A 187 -7.56 17.84 3.13
CA HIS A 187 -7.36 18.17 4.54
C HIS A 187 -5.87 18.28 4.91
N LEU A 188 -4.97 17.45 4.37
CA LEU A 188 -3.52 17.60 4.57
C LEU A 188 -3.02 18.98 4.10
N ILE A 189 -3.48 19.43 2.94
CA ILE A 189 -3.11 20.73 2.37
C ILE A 189 -3.69 21.88 3.20
N HIS A 190 -4.97 21.81 3.55
CA HIS A 190 -5.70 22.88 4.20
C HIS A 190 -5.38 23.00 5.70
N ASP A 191 -5.37 21.86 6.43
CA ASP A 191 -5.28 21.89 7.90
C ASP A 191 -3.84 22.01 8.40
N TYR A 192 -2.85 21.61 7.58
CA TYR A 192 -1.44 21.55 7.96
C TYR A 192 -0.50 22.16 6.92
N PRO A 193 -0.77 23.38 6.38
CA PRO A 193 0.06 24.00 5.34
C PRO A 193 1.52 24.15 5.78
N GLN A 194 1.79 24.38 7.08
CA GLN A 194 3.13 24.50 7.64
C GLN A 194 3.94 23.21 7.64
N TYR A 195 3.28 22.04 7.57
CA TYR A 195 3.93 20.71 7.54
C TYR A 195 3.84 20.05 6.16
N TYR A 196 2.96 20.55 5.29
CA TYR A 196 2.67 19.94 4.00
C TYR A 196 3.88 19.89 3.07
N ASN A 197 4.80 20.84 3.18
CA ASN A 197 6.04 20.90 2.39
C ASN A 197 6.91 19.62 2.50
N VAL A 198 6.71 18.77 3.50
CA VAL A 198 7.41 17.49 3.60
C VAL A 198 7.16 16.61 2.39
N PHE A 199 5.97 16.72 1.75
CA PHE A 199 5.61 15.93 0.58
C PHE A 199 6.41 16.31 -0.69
N GLU A 200 7.00 17.50 -0.74
CA GLU A 200 7.88 17.95 -1.81
C GLU A 200 9.30 17.36 -1.70
N THR A 201 9.63 16.67 -0.61
CA THR A 201 10.97 16.14 -0.36
C THR A 201 11.38 15.17 -1.47
N LYS A 202 12.27 15.62 -2.36
CA LYS A 202 12.79 14.81 -3.48
C LYS A 202 13.79 13.75 -3.04
N TYR A 203 14.64 14.12 -2.08
CA TYR A 203 15.70 13.25 -1.53
C TYR A 203 15.77 13.42 -0.02
N PHE A 204 16.03 12.33 0.66
CA PHE A 204 16.26 12.29 2.11
C PHE A 204 17.50 11.48 2.39
N THR A 205 18.40 11.99 3.24
CA THR A 205 19.60 11.25 3.67
C THR A 205 19.44 10.86 5.14
N PHE A 206 19.53 9.58 5.43
CA PHE A 206 19.46 9.06 6.78
C PHE A 206 20.63 8.10 7.04
N LYS A 207 21.43 8.38 8.08
CA LYS A 207 22.63 7.60 8.45
C LYS A 207 23.56 7.32 7.25
N GLY A 208 23.83 8.37 6.45
CA GLY A 208 24.71 8.30 5.28
C GLY A 208 24.07 7.71 4.01
N ARG A 209 22.86 7.11 4.09
CA ARG A 209 22.17 6.56 2.92
C ARG A 209 21.18 7.57 2.36
N LYS A 210 21.27 7.83 1.05
CA LYS A 210 20.35 8.71 0.31
C LYS A 210 19.16 7.92 -0.24
N TYR A 211 17.94 8.40 0.03
CA TYR A 211 16.68 7.85 -0.47
C TYR A 211 16.06 8.85 -1.43
N ARG A 212 15.59 8.34 -2.57
CA ARG A 212 14.86 9.13 -3.58
C ARG A 212 13.37 8.92 -3.39
N ASN A 213 12.59 10.01 -3.50
CA ASN A 213 11.13 9.90 -3.46
C ASN A 213 10.59 9.04 -4.61
N HIS A 214 9.65 8.15 -4.29
CA HIS A 214 9.01 7.26 -5.27
C HIS A 214 8.04 8.01 -6.20
N ASN A 215 7.56 9.19 -5.82
CA ASN A 215 6.70 10.02 -6.66
C ASN A 215 7.52 10.67 -7.79
N LYS A 216 7.48 10.04 -8.97
CA LYS A 216 8.22 10.52 -10.14
C LYS A 216 7.74 11.88 -10.64
N LEU A 217 6.49 12.30 -10.35
CA LEU A 217 5.95 13.59 -10.77
C LEU A 217 6.73 14.77 -10.15
N LEU A 218 7.27 14.61 -8.93
CA LEU A 218 8.13 15.62 -8.30
C LEU A 218 9.37 15.97 -9.12
N PHE A 219 9.79 15.11 -10.03
CA PHE A 219 11.00 15.29 -10.84
C PHE A 219 10.70 15.73 -12.27
N GLY A 220 9.55 15.34 -12.81
CA GLY A 220 9.24 15.49 -14.23
C GLY A 220 8.03 16.39 -14.55
N TYR A 221 7.19 16.71 -13.56
CA TYR A 221 5.98 17.47 -13.80
C TYR A 221 6.00 18.78 -13.01
N LYS A 222 6.17 19.91 -13.73
CA LYS A 222 6.29 21.24 -13.11
C LYS A 222 5.05 21.59 -12.29
N GLY A 223 5.27 22.05 -11.06
CA GLY A 223 4.22 22.46 -10.12
C GLY A 223 3.74 21.32 -9.22
N THR A 224 4.27 20.09 -9.35
CA THR A 224 3.97 19.02 -8.40
C THR A 224 4.59 19.31 -7.03
N ASP A 225 3.77 19.28 -5.99
CA ASP A 225 4.15 19.50 -4.58
C ASP A 225 3.84 18.29 -3.67
N GLY A 226 3.37 17.20 -4.22
CA GLY A 226 3.08 15.96 -3.49
C GLY A 226 2.34 14.93 -4.33
N ILE A 227 1.72 13.88 -3.73
CA ILE A 227 1.66 13.61 -2.29
C ILE A 227 2.30 12.26 -2.00
N LYS A 228 1.70 11.16 -2.52
CA LYS A 228 2.15 9.80 -2.16
C LYS A 228 1.84 8.78 -3.25
N THR A 229 2.74 7.80 -3.41
CA THR A 229 2.54 6.59 -4.21
C THR A 229 2.30 5.39 -3.31
N GLY A 230 1.63 4.38 -3.85
CA GLY A 230 1.42 3.09 -3.18
C GLY A 230 1.40 1.95 -4.18
N TYR A 231 1.83 0.78 -3.73
CA TYR A 231 1.73 -0.45 -4.48
C TYR A 231 1.70 -1.67 -3.56
N THR A 232 0.78 -2.56 -3.82
CA THR A 232 0.80 -3.96 -3.38
C THR A 232 0.29 -4.83 -4.53
N ARG A 233 0.56 -6.12 -4.50
CA ARG A 233 0.01 -7.04 -5.50
C ARG A 233 -1.54 -6.97 -5.54
N ALA A 234 -2.18 -6.79 -4.40
CA ALA A 234 -3.64 -6.72 -4.29
C ALA A 234 -4.21 -5.37 -4.72
N SER A 235 -3.51 -4.25 -4.47
CA SER A 235 -4.01 -2.91 -4.81
C SER A 235 -3.75 -2.51 -6.27
N GLY A 236 -2.68 -3.01 -6.91
CA GLY A 236 -2.13 -2.35 -8.09
C GLY A 236 -1.41 -1.05 -7.71
N PHE A 237 -1.13 -0.19 -8.68
CA PHE A 237 -0.49 1.10 -8.46
C PHE A 237 -1.50 2.14 -7.98
N ASN A 238 -1.14 2.84 -6.90
CA ASN A 238 -1.91 3.94 -6.34
C ASN A 238 -1.09 5.23 -6.35
N LEU A 239 -1.77 6.33 -6.59
CA LEU A 239 -1.19 7.67 -6.59
C LEU A 239 -2.18 8.68 -6.01
N ALA A 240 -1.70 9.53 -5.11
CA ALA A 240 -2.30 10.81 -4.80
C ALA A 240 -1.30 11.91 -5.20
N ALA A 241 -1.72 12.84 -6.04
CA ALA A 241 -0.87 13.90 -6.57
C ALA A 241 -1.56 15.26 -6.42
N SER A 242 -0.76 16.27 -6.06
CA SER A 242 -1.16 17.66 -6.01
C SER A 242 -0.24 18.49 -6.91
N VAL A 243 -0.83 19.42 -7.66
CA VAL A 243 -0.14 20.22 -8.68
C VAL A 243 -0.63 21.64 -8.69
N HIS A 244 0.29 22.58 -8.54
CA HIS A 244 0.06 24.02 -8.74
C HIS A 244 0.52 24.49 -10.11
N ARG A 245 -0.34 25.16 -10.88
CA ARG A 245 0.01 25.82 -12.14
C ARG A 245 -0.67 27.18 -12.27
N GLY A 246 0.10 28.24 -12.14
CA GLY A 246 -0.44 29.59 -12.07
C GLY A 246 -1.41 29.71 -10.90
N ASN A 247 -2.64 30.10 -11.19
CA ASN A 247 -3.72 30.18 -10.21
C ASN A 247 -4.54 28.90 -10.05
N LYS A 248 -4.15 27.79 -10.71
CA LYS A 248 -4.85 26.50 -10.61
C LYS A 248 -4.14 25.57 -9.65
N HIS A 249 -4.90 24.95 -8.76
CA HIS A 249 -4.45 23.91 -7.87
C HIS A 249 -5.31 22.67 -8.07
N LEU A 250 -4.72 21.60 -8.58
CA LEU A 250 -5.41 20.35 -8.87
C LEU A 250 -4.94 19.25 -7.93
N LEU A 251 -5.88 18.47 -7.45
CA LEU A 251 -5.66 17.24 -6.69
C LEU A 251 -6.19 16.06 -7.49
N ALA A 252 -5.38 15.02 -7.66
CA ALA A 252 -5.76 13.79 -8.35
C ALA A 252 -5.46 12.57 -7.48
N VAL A 253 -6.39 11.62 -7.44
CA VAL A 253 -6.19 10.30 -6.82
C VAL A 253 -6.53 9.22 -7.82
N VAL A 254 -5.65 8.23 -7.96
CA VAL A 254 -5.86 7.02 -8.76
C VAL A 254 -5.55 5.81 -7.87
N LEU A 255 -6.46 4.83 -7.86
CA LEU A 255 -6.32 3.58 -7.12
C LEU A 255 -6.51 2.40 -8.07
N GLY A 256 -5.56 1.46 -8.08
CA GLY A 256 -5.64 0.23 -8.86
C GLY A 256 -5.28 0.40 -10.34
N GLY A 257 -4.39 1.35 -10.66
CA GLY A 257 -3.84 1.55 -11.99
C GLY A 257 -2.79 0.50 -12.37
#